data_7421bb0aa42b06da3480f7a3d1e368a7
#
_entry.id   7421bb0aa42b06da3480f7a3d1e368a7
#
_cell.length_a   1.000
_cell.length_b   1.000
_cell.length_c   1.000
_cell.angle_alpha   90.00
_cell.angle_beta   90.00
_cell.angle_gamma   90.00
#
_symmetry.space_group_name_H-M   'P 1'
#
loop_
_entity.id
_entity.type
_entity.pdbx_description
1 polymer ?
#
loop_
_entity_poly.entity_id
_entity_poly.type
_entity_poly.pdbx_seq_one_letter_code
_entity_poly.pdbx_strand_id
1 'polypeptide(L)'
;MEQIVEWLTLSKHTVVLTGAGMSTESGLADFRSKSGWWQQIDPRTVATTEALTSNYALFQQFYAARIQALEDVKPHDGHFILTNWQRRGLIQHIATQNVDGLHTLAGSDNVDELHGSIRSVRCQKCGQAAEMQHFLAKEACPCGGKLRPNVVLFGENLPQGAWNHTLSHMKAAQLVIVIGTSLEVYPVSQLPHMTNGKTVYINLESGQSHFDLTIEGKAGETLKIIDALLKRDTI
;
A
#
# COMPACT_ATOMS: atom_id res chain seq x y z
N MET A 1 13.76 -19.06 4.74
CA MET A 1 12.99 -19.11 3.49
C MET A 1 12.07 -20.34 3.42
N GLU A 2 12.55 -21.53 3.74
CA GLU A 2 11.73 -22.76 3.75
C GLU A 2 10.50 -22.66 4.68
N GLN A 3 10.65 -22.06 5.84
CA GLN A 3 9.57 -21.88 6.81
C GLN A 3 8.38 -21.06 6.27
N ILE A 4 8.60 -19.98 5.51
CA ILE A 4 7.50 -19.23 4.90
C ILE A 4 6.83 -20.01 3.79
N VAL A 5 7.59 -20.82 3.03
CA VAL A 5 7.05 -21.72 1.99
C VAL A 5 6.12 -22.76 2.61
N GLU A 6 6.54 -23.41 3.71
CA GLU A 6 5.71 -24.33 4.47
C GLU A 6 4.41 -23.66 4.95
N TRP A 7 4.52 -22.49 5.59
CA TRP A 7 3.35 -21.78 6.10
C TRP A 7 2.40 -21.32 4.99
N LEU A 8 2.92 -20.83 3.84
CA LEU A 8 2.11 -20.50 2.68
C LEU A 8 1.36 -21.69 2.10
N THR A 9 2.02 -22.87 2.08
CA THR A 9 1.42 -24.10 1.54
C THR A 9 0.34 -24.66 2.46
N LEU A 10 0.53 -24.54 3.78
CA LEU A 10 -0.40 -25.08 4.78
C LEU A 10 -1.55 -24.12 5.11
N SER A 11 -1.36 -22.83 4.93
CA SER A 11 -2.36 -21.82 5.25
C SER A 11 -3.57 -21.89 4.32
N LYS A 12 -4.77 -21.94 4.90
CA LYS A 12 -6.03 -21.82 4.16
C LYS A 12 -6.53 -20.39 4.05
N HIS A 13 -5.94 -19.47 4.79
CA HIS A 13 -6.30 -18.06 4.76
C HIS A 13 -5.08 -17.19 5.04
N THR A 14 -4.44 -16.74 3.97
CA THR A 14 -3.27 -15.85 4.03
C THR A 14 -3.65 -14.44 3.61
N VAL A 15 -3.20 -13.46 4.38
CA VAL A 15 -3.37 -12.04 4.10
C VAL A 15 -2.00 -11.40 3.91
N VAL A 16 -1.88 -10.55 2.89
CA VAL A 16 -0.68 -9.75 2.64
C VAL A 16 -0.98 -8.28 2.95
N LEU A 17 -0.15 -7.65 3.79
CA LEU A 17 -0.19 -6.22 4.07
C LEU A 17 1.05 -5.56 3.48
N THR A 18 0.87 -4.60 2.56
CA THR A 18 2.01 -3.93 1.92
C THR A 18 2.10 -2.44 2.27
N GLY A 19 3.32 -1.91 2.20
CA GLY A 19 3.60 -0.47 2.29
C GLY A 19 4.55 0.00 1.20
N ALA A 20 5.07 1.22 1.30
CA ALA A 20 5.80 1.91 0.24
C ALA A 20 7.06 1.17 -0.23
N GLY A 21 7.71 0.40 0.66
CA GLY A 21 8.84 -0.46 0.29
C GLY A 21 8.51 -1.53 -0.75
N MET A 22 7.23 -1.93 -0.88
CA MET A 22 6.77 -2.82 -1.94
C MET A 22 6.90 -2.20 -3.33
N SER A 23 6.85 -0.87 -3.45
CA SER A 23 6.86 -0.16 -4.73
C SER A 23 8.23 0.46 -5.10
N THR A 24 9.24 0.34 -4.24
CA THR A 24 10.57 0.94 -4.48
C THR A 24 11.28 0.34 -5.69
N GLU A 25 11.12 -0.96 -5.92
CA GLU A 25 11.69 -1.65 -7.09
C GLU A 25 10.94 -1.32 -8.40
N SER A 26 9.79 -0.63 -8.32
CA SER A 26 9.11 0.01 -9.45
C SER A 26 9.63 1.43 -9.74
N GLY A 27 10.62 1.92 -8.97
CA GLY A 27 11.21 3.24 -9.12
C GLY A 27 10.52 4.33 -8.29
N LEU A 28 9.56 3.98 -7.42
CA LEU A 28 8.90 4.95 -6.53
C LEU A 28 9.71 5.13 -5.24
N ALA A 29 9.91 6.39 -4.85
CA ALA A 29 10.48 6.70 -3.55
C ALA A 29 9.46 6.31 -2.44
N ASP A 30 9.96 5.68 -1.39
CA ASP A 30 9.17 5.51 -0.16
C ASP A 30 9.06 6.84 0.62
N PHE A 31 8.51 6.77 1.84
CA PHE A 31 8.29 7.99 2.63
C PHE A 31 9.41 8.27 3.64
N ARG A 32 10.06 7.25 4.20
CA ARG A 32 10.88 7.37 5.43
C ARG A 32 12.33 7.02 5.27
N SER A 33 12.72 6.28 4.24
CA SER A 33 14.14 5.99 3.99
C SER A 33 14.96 7.26 3.82
N LYS A 34 16.27 7.15 3.77
CA LYS A 34 17.18 8.30 3.58
C LYS A 34 16.89 9.11 2.31
N SER A 35 16.28 8.49 1.30
CA SER A 35 15.84 9.12 0.04
C SER A 35 14.33 9.34 -0.03
N GLY A 36 13.60 9.07 1.04
CA GLY A 36 12.14 9.14 1.10
C GLY A 36 11.57 10.56 1.07
N TRP A 37 10.30 10.66 0.76
CA TRP A 37 9.60 11.96 0.61
C TRP A 37 9.68 12.83 1.87
N TRP A 38 9.58 12.23 3.06
CA TRP A 38 9.58 12.99 4.33
C TRP A 38 10.94 13.55 4.73
N GLN A 39 12.02 13.18 4.03
CA GLN A 39 13.32 13.85 4.16
C GLN A 39 13.38 15.18 3.40
N GLN A 40 12.50 15.35 2.39
CA GLN A 40 12.49 16.50 1.50
C GLN A 40 11.40 17.52 1.87
N ILE A 41 10.29 17.05 2.43
CA ILE A 41 9.14 17.89 2.75
C ILE A 41 8.45 17.40 4.05
N ASP A 42 8.08 18.32 4.92
CA ASP A 42 7.32 17.98 6.14
C ASP A 42 5.90 17.51 5.75
N PRO A 43 5.51 16.28 6.11
CA PRO A 43 4.17 15.76 5.81
C PRO A 43 3.04 16.63 6.32
N ARG A 44 3.24 17.39 7.40
CA ARG A 44 2.24 18.31 7.96
C ARG A 44 1.88 19.42 6.98
N THR A 45 2.78 19.79 6.09
CA THR A 45 2.57 20.89 5.12
C THR A 45 1.84 20.47 3.85
N VAL A 46 1.74 19.14 3.56
CA VAL A 46 1.20 18.63 2.29
C VAL A 46 0.24 17.47 2.43
N ALA A 47 0.24 16.74 3.55
CA ALA A 47 -0.51 15.48 3.68
C ALA A 47 -1.58 15.51 4.79
N THR A 48 -2.01 16.69 5.22
CA THR A 48 -3.03 16.87 6.25
C THR A 48 -4.27 17.58 5.72
N THR A 49 -5.39 17.47 6.43
CA THR A 49 -6.61 18.21 6.15
C THR A 49 -6.39 19.73 6.29
N GLU A 50 -5.51 20.12 7.19
CA GLU A 50 -5.13 21.54 7.38
C GLU A 50 -4.34 22.05 6.16
N ALA A 51 -3.37 21.30 5.65
CA ALA A 51 -2.61 21.67 4.46
C ALA A 51 -3.53 21.89 3.25
N LEU A 52 -4.51 21.02 3.05
CA LEU A 52 -5.52 21.14 1.99
C LEU A 52 -6.32 22.45 2.09
N THR A 53 -6.61 22.92 3.31
CA THR A 53 -7.43 24.12 3.52
C THR A 53 -6.60 25.39 3.54
N SER A 54 -5.49 25.40 4.28
CA SER A 54 -4.67 26.59 4.55
C SER A 54 -3.63 26.87 3.46
N ASN A 55 -3.10 25.84 2.78
CA ASN A 55 -2.06 25.98 1.75
C ASN A 55 -2.32 25.07 0.54
N TYR A 56 -3.47 25.26 -0.10
CA TYR A 56 -3.87 24.44 -1.24
C TYR A 56 -2.88 24.49 -2.41
N ALA A 57 -2.20 25.61 -2.64
CA ALA A 57 -1.24 25.72 -3.73
C ALA A 57 -0.08 24.72 -3.57
N LEU A 58 0.51 24.64 -2.39
CA LEU A 58 1.57 23.67 -2.08
C LEU A 58 1.05 22.24 -2.09
N PHE A 59 -0.13 21.99 -1.49
CA PHE A 59 -0.82 20.71 -1.53
C PHE A 59 -1.00 20.21 -2.97
N GLN A 60 -1.56 21.05 -3.84
CA GLN A 60 -1.83 20.72 -5.24
C GLN A 60 -0.53 20.45 -6.00
N GLN A 61 0.49 21.28 -5.81
CA GLN A 61 1.81 21.09 -6.43
C GLN A 61 2.45 19.75 -6.02
N PHE A 62 2.41 19.41 -4.73
CA PHE A 62 2.95 18.15 -4.21
C PHE A 62 2.26 16.93 -4.82
N TYR A 63 0.92 16.92 -4.83
CA TYR A 63 0.19 15.79 -5.39
C TYR A 63 0.25 15.73 -6.92
N ALA A 64 0.30 16.87 -7.62
CA ALA A 64 0.50 16.89 -9.05
C ALA A 64 1.86 16.27 -9.45
N ALA A 65 2.95 16.64 -8.75
CA ALA A 65 4.26 16.03 -8.97
C ALA A 65 4.25 14.51 -8.73
N ARG A 66 3.57 14.05 -7.68
CA ARG A 66 3.45 12.61 -7.40
C ARG A 66 2.61 11.86 -8.43
N ILE A 67 1.55 12.48 -8.95
CA ILE A 67 0.72 11.91 -10.03
C ILE A 67 1.55 11.78 -11.31
N GLN A 68 2.28 12.84 -11.69
CA GLN A 68 3.17 12.82 -12.85
C GLN A 68 4.27 11.76 -12.72
N ALA A 69 4.85 11.61 -11.54
CA ALA A 69 5.85 10.57 -11.28
C ALA A 69 5.31 9.14 -11.44
N LEU A 70 3.98 8.94 -11.49
CA LEU A 70 3.34 7.63 -11.69
C LEU A 70 2.99 7.32 -13.16
N GLU A 71 3.17 8.24 -14.11
CA GLU A 71 2.71 8.06 -15.49
C GLU A 71 3.33 6.83 -16.16
N ASP A 72 4.65 6.65 -16.01
CA ASP A 72 5.39 5.55 -16.65
C ASP A 72 5.71 4.39 -15.68
N VAL A 73 5.27 4.49 -14.44
CA VAL A 73 5.58 3.47 -13.42
C VAL A 73 4.75 2.22 -13.64
N LYS A 74 5.43 1.08 -13.68
CA LYS A 74 4.83 -0.25 -13.86
C LYS A 74 5.04 -1.11 -12.63
N PRO A 75 4.14 -2.07 -12.36
CA PRO A 75 4.38 -3.09 -11.37
C PRO A 75 5.69 -3.84 -11.65
N HIS A 76 6.48 -4.12 -10.62
CA HIS A 76 7.64 -5.00 -10.73
C HIS A 76 7.26 -6.47 -10.45
N ASP A 77 8.19 -7.40 -10.64
CA ASP A 77 7.95 -8.84 -10.51
C ASP A 77 7.28 -9.24 -9.21
N GLY A 78 7.57 -8.58 -8.08
CA GLY A 78 6.95 -8.87 -6.79
C GLY A 78 5.43 -8.68 -6.80
N HIS A 79 4.91 -7.65 -7.49
CA HIS A 79 3.46 -7.45 -7.65
C HIS A 79 2.83 -8.59 -8.45
N PHE A 80 3.48 -9.00 -9.56
CA PHE A 80 2.99 -10.12 -10.37
C PHE A 80 3.06 -11.47 -9.65
N ILE A 81 4.07 -11.67 -8.78
CA ILE A 81 4.16 -12.86 -7.94
C ILE A 81 2.98 -12.91 -6.96
N LEU A 82 2.67 -11.83 -6.26
CA LEU A 82 1.51 -11.77 -5.35
C LEU A 82 0.19 -12.02 -6.11
N THR A 83 0.02 -11.44 -7.30
CA THR A 83 -1.12 -11.72 -8.19
C THR A 83 -1.20 -13.22 -8.55
N ASN A 84 -0.07 -13.83 -8.88
CA ASN A 84 -0.03 -15.27 -9.19
C ASN A 84 -0.38 -16.11 -7.96
N TRP A 85 0.10 -15.74 -6.77
CA TRP A 85 -0.25 -16.43 -5.52
C TRP A 85 -1.74 -16.31 -5.20
N GLN A 86 -2.39 -15.17 -5.48
CA GLN A 86 -3.86 -15.05 -5.38
C GLN A 86 -4.56 -16.05 -6.33
N ARG A 87 -4.17 -16.08 -7.61
CA ARG A 87 -4.75 -16.98 -8.61
C ARG A 87 -4.57 -18.46 -8.27
N ARG A 88 -3.49 -18.80 -7.59
CA ARG A 88 -3.20 -20.16 -7.08
C ARG A 88 -3.90 -20.47 -5.75
N GLY A 89 -4.59 -19.51 -5.15
CA GLY A 89 -5.25 -19.66 -3.86
C GLY A 89 -4.30 -19.68 -2.65
N LEU A 90 -3.03 -19.29 -2.84
CA LEU A 90 -2.05 -19.19 -1.74
C LEU A 90 -2.28 -17.98 -0.85
N ILE A 91 -2.81 -16.88 -1.41
CA ILE A 91 -3.24 -15.69 -0.65
C ILE A 91 -4.67 -15.33 -1.02
N GLN A 92 -5.47 -14.97 -0.03
CA GLN A 92 -6.89 -14.66 -0.18
C GLN A 92 -7.15 -13.16 -0.20
N HIS A 93 -6.25 -12.35 0.35
CA HIS A 93 -6.49 -10.92 0.45
C HIS A 93 -5.18 -10.13 0.45
N ILE A 94 -5.19 -8.97 -0.23
CA ILE A 94 -4.12 -7.96 -0.18
C ILE A 94 -4.70 -6.67 0.40
N ALA A 95 -4.12 -6.20 1.49
CA ALA A 95 -4.33 -4.86 2.02
C ALA A 95 -3.07 -4.02 1.74
N THR A 96 -3.25 -2.79 1.29
CA THR A 96 -2.11 -1.93 0.99
C THR A 96 -2.25 -0.54 1.60
N GLN A 97 -1.15 -0.01 2.12
CA GLN A 97 -1.00 1.39 2.50
C GLN A 97 -0.66 2.27 1.30
N ASN A 98 -0.28 1.64 0.19
CA ASN A 98 0.11 2.34 -1.02
C ASN A 98 -1.11 2.92 -1.73
N VAL A 99 -0.89 4.09 -2.32
CA VAL A 99 -1.92 4.82 -3.09
C VAL A 99 -1.65 4.77 -4.60
N ASP A 100 -0.63 4.02 -5.01
CA ASP A 100 -0.10 4.00 -6.38
C ASP A 100 -0.89 3.10 -7.35
N GLY A 101 -1.73 2.19 -6.84
CA GLY A 101 -2.55 1.26 -7.63
C GLY A 101 -1.77 0.14 -8.32
N LEU A 102 -0.49 -0.11 -7.95
CA LEU A 102 0.36 -1.09 -8.66
C LEU A 102 -0.11 -2.54 -8.48
N HIS A 103 -0.71 -2.91 -7.34
CA HIS A 103 -1.30 -4.24 -7.17
C HIS A 103 -2.44 -4.50 -8.16
N THR A 104 -3.35 -3.53 -8.31
CA THR A 104 -4.45 -3.61 -9.28
C THR A 104 -3.93 -3.63 -10.72
N LEU A 105 -2.93 -2.82 -11.04
CA LEU A 105 -2.28 -2.82 -12.35
C LEU A 105 -1.56 -4.14 -12.67
N ALA A 106 -1.06 -4.85 -11.65
CA ALA A 106 -0.50 -6.20 -11.82
C ALA A 106 -1.58 -7.28 -12.02
N GLY A 107 -2.86 -6.92 -11.92
CA GLY A 107 -3.99 -7.83 -12.07
C GLY A 107 -4.38 -8.55 -10.78
N SER A 108 -4.02 -8.03 -9.61
CA SER A 108 -4.52 -8.51 -8.33
C SER A 108 -5.98 -8.13 -8.15
N ASP A 109 -6.79 -9.09 -7.73
CA ASP A 109 -8.17 -8.90 -7.32
C ASP A 109 -8.24 -8.71 -5.79
N ASN A 110 -9.36 -8.17 -5.28
CA ASN A 110 -9.60 -8.02 -3.83
C ASN A 110 -8.46 -7.28 -3.10
N VAL A 111 -8.07 -6.12 -3.63
CA VAL A 111 -7.08 -5.24 -3.02
C VAL A 111 -7.78 -4.13 -2.24
N ASP A 112 -7.54 -4.06 -0.93
CA ASP A 112 -8.01 -2.95 -0.10
C ASP A 112 -6.95 -1.84 -0.04
N GLU A 113 -7.21 -0.70 -0.68
CA GLU A 113 -6.38 0.50 -0.61
C GLU A 113 -6.72 1.29 0.67
N LEU A 114 -6.05 0.96 1.78
CA LEU A 114 -6.35 1.52 3.11
C LEU A 114 -6.14 3.03 3.22
N HIS A 115 -5.25 3.59 2.41
CA HIS A 115 -5.00 5.03 2.37
C HIS A 115 -5.58 5.68 1.10
N GLY A 116 -6.53 5.01 0.45
CA GLY A 116 -7.17 5.49 -0.77
C GLY A 116 -6.26 5.41 -2.00
N SER A 117 -6.57 6.20 -3.03
CA SER A 117 -5.89 6.15 -4.33
C SER A 117 -5.50 7.53 -4.83
N ILE A 118 -4.27 7.65 -5.33
CA ILE A 118 -3.81 8.87 -6.01
C ILE A 118 -4.28 8.93 -7.47
N ARG A 119 -4.77 7.80 -8.01
CA ARG A 119 -5.20 7.66 -9.40
C ARG A 119 -6.63 8.15 -9.66
N SER A 120 -7.32 8.63 -8.66
CA SER A 120 -8.66 9.21 -8.80
C SER A 120 -8.74 10.54 -8.04
N VAL A 121 -9.61 11.42 -8.50
CA VAL A 121 -9.78 12.79 -8.01
C VAL A 121 -11.24 13.05 -7.63
N ARG A 122 -11.45 13.82 -6.59
CA ARG A 122 -12.77 14.29 -6.15
C ARG A 122 -12.74 15.75 -5.71
N CYS A 123 -13.91 16.34 -5.68
CA CYS A 123 -14.10 17.65 -5.04
C CYS A 123 -14.16 17.51 -3.52
N GLN A 124 -13.38 18.31 -2.81
CA GLN A 124 -13.38 18.35 -1.34
C GLN A 124 -14.72 18.86 -0.77
N LYS A 125 -15.43 19.74 -1.50
CA LYS A 125 -16.67 20.37 -0.99
C LYS A 125 -17.91 19.52 -1.20
N CYS A 126 -18.10 18.98 -2.42
CA CYS A 126 -19.33 18.24 -2.78
C CYS A 126 -19.12 16.74 -2.95
N GLY A 127 -17.88 16.22 -2.86
CA GLY A 127 -17.56 14.81 -3.00
C GLY A 127 -17.61 14.27 -4.45
N GLN A 128 -18.06 15.07 -5.41
CA GLN A 128 -18.20 14.63 -6.80
C GLN A 128 -16.85 14.24 -7.40
N ALA A 129 -16.81 13.11 -8.10
CA ALA A 129 -15.63 12.69 -8.87
C ALA A 129 -15.28 13.71 -9.95
N ALA A 130 -14.00 13.86 -10.25
CA ALA A 130 -13.51 14.73 -11.31
C ALA A 130 -12.39 14.02 -12.09
N GLU A 131 -12.19 14.46 -13.33
CA GLU A 131 -11.09 13.96 -14.14
C GLU A 131 -9.73 14.46 -13.60
N MET A 132 -8.72 13.61 -13.70
CA MET A 132 -7.36 13.91 -13.25
C MET A 132 -6.79 15.18 -13.88
N GLN A 133 -7.06 15.40 -15.16
CA GLN A 133 -6.62 16.57 -15.91
C GLN A 133 -7.09 17.90 -15.29
N HIS A 134 -8.31 17.96 -14.74
CA HIS A 134 -8.82 19.18 -14.09
C HIS A 134 -8.03 19.51 -12.83
N PHE A 135 -7.64 18.48 -12.05
CA PHE A 135 -6.76 18.67 -10.90
C PHE A 135 -5.37 19.16 -11.32
N LEU A 136 -4.78 18.54 -12.34
CA LEU A 136 -3.46 18.93 -12.84
C LEU A 136 -3.46 20.33 -13.44
N ALA A 137 -4.54 20.73 -14.12
CA ALA A 137 -4.75 22.08 -14.68
C ALA A 137 -5.12 23.14 -13.60
N LYS A 138 -5.19 22.73 -12.31
CA LYS A 138 -5.56 23.62 -11.18
C LYS A 138 -6.98 24.20 -11.29
N GLU A 139 -7.87 23.49 -11.96
CA GLU A 139 -9.26 23.89 -12.11
C GLU A 139 -10.04 23.67 -10.80
N ALA A 140 -11.08 24.45 -10.61
CA ALA A 140 -12.04 24.22 -9.53
C ALA A 140 -13.19 23.34 -9.99
N CYS A 141 -13.79 22.63 -9.03
CA CYS A 141 -15.06 21.95 -9.29
C CYS A 141 -16.16 22.97 -9.71
N PRO A 142 -17.14 22.61 -10.54
CA PRO A 142 -18.28 23.47 -10.86
C PRO A 142 -19.01 24.05 -9.63
N CYS A 143 -18.96 23.38 -8.47
CA CYS A 143 -19.48 23.89 -7.20
C CYS A 143 -18.58 24.95 -6.52
N GLY A 144 -17.45 25.32 -7.13
CA GLY A 144 -16.44 26.21 -6.57
C GLY A 144 -15.53 25.54 -5.52
N GLY A 145 -15.62 24.23 -5.31
CA GLY A 145 -14.78 23.48 -4.38
C GLY A 145 -13.41 23.13 -4.98
N LYS A 146 -12.41 22.97 -4.10
CA LYS A 146 -11.06 22.52 -4.48
C LYS A 146 -11.09 21.03 -4.87
N LEU A 147 -10.35 20.67 -5.92
CA LEU A 147 -10.14 19.26 -6.31
C LEU A 147 -8.96 18.67 -5.53
N ARG A 148 -9.02 17.37 -5.29
CA ARG A 148 -7.94 16.63 -4.61
C ARG A 148 -7.95 15.15 -5.04
N PRO A 149 -6.78 14.45 -4.97
CA PRO A 149 -6.77 13.00 -5.09
C PRO A 149 -7.54 12.31 -3.95
N ASN A 150 -8.02 11.10 -4.20
CA ASN A 150 -8.75 10.28 -3.23
C ASN A 150 -7.84 9.60 -2.19
N VAL A 151 -6.70 10.21 -1.87
CA VAL A 151 -5.83 9.74 -0.79
C VAL A 151 -6.40 10.12 0.58
N VAL A 152 -6.15 9.30 1.58
CA VAL A 152 -6.46 9.61 2.97
C VAL A 152 -5.38 10.55 3.52
N LEU A 153 -5.79 11.70 4.00
CA LEU A 153 -4.90 12.67 4.65
C LEU A 153 -4.83 12.39 6.16
N PHE A 154 -3.73 12.81 6.78
CA PHE A 154 -3.66 12.81 8.24
C PHE A 154 -4.80 13.67 8.80
N GLY A 155 -5.53 13.11 9.78
CA GLY A 155 -6.76 13.68 10.33
C GLY A 155 -8.05 13.19 9.66
N GLU A 156 -7.99 12.38 8.62
CA GLU A 156 -9.15 11.74 8.00
C GLU A 156 -9.33 10.30 8.48
N ASN A 157 -10.56 9.83 8.44
CA ASN A 157 -10.87 8.41 8.65
C ASN A 157 -10.44 7.58 7.43
N LEU A 158 -10.01 6.35 7.68
CA LEU A 158 -9.76 5.37 6.63
C LEU A 158 -11.06 5.03 5.90
N PRO A 159 -11.00 4.58 4.62
CA PRO A 159 -12.17 4.09 3.89
C PRO A 159 -12.82 2.94 4.66
N GLN A 160 -14.02 3.18 5.20
CA GLN A 160 -14.68 2.26 6.14
C GLN A 160 -14.89 0.86 5.55
N GLY A 161 -15.24 0.77 4.26
CA GLY A 161 -15.41 -0.52 3.56
C GLY A 161 -14.10 -1.32 3.53
N ALA A 162 -13.03 -0.72 3.01
CA ALA A 162 -11.71 -1.35 2.92
C ALA A 162 -11.17 -1.71 4.32
N TRP A 163 -11.32 -0.82 5.30
CA TRP A 163 -10.92 -1.09 6.68
C TRP A 163 -11.62 -2.29 7.29
N ASN A 164 -12.96 -2.33 7.25
CA ASN A 164 -13.75 -3.42 7.83
C ASN A 164 -13.49 -4.74 7.12
N HIS A 165 -13.35 -4.72 5.80
CA HIS A 165 -13.03 -5.88 4.98
C HIS A 165 -11.65 -6.44 5.35
N THR A 166 -10.61 -5.60 5.33
CA THR A 166 -9.26 -5.98 5.78
C THR A 166 -9.25 -6.51 7.21
N LEU A 167 -9.93 -5.85 8.16
CA LEU A 167 -9.99 -6.29 9.55
C LEU A 167 -10.63 -7.68 9.70
N SER A 168 -11.67 -7.97 8.91
CA SER A 168 -12.30 -9.29 8.88
C SER A 168 -11.32 -10.37 8.39
N HIS A 169 -10.60 -10.09 7.29
CA HIS A 169 -9.58 -10.98 6.75
C HIS A 169 -8.42 -11.20 7.72
N MET A 170 -7.92 -10.14 8.38
CA MET A 170 -6.85 -10.24 9.38
C MET A 170 -7.22 -11.13 10.57
N LYS A 171 -8.46 -11.00 11.08
CA LYS A 171 -8.95 -11.85 12.18
C LYS A 171 -9.09 -13.32 11.80
N ALA A 172 -9.40 -13.61 10.54
CA ALA A 172 -9.52 -14.97 10.02
C ALA A 172 -8.19 -15.56 9.55
N ALA A 173 -7.14 -14.75 9.42
CA ALA A 173 -5.88 -15.15 8.85
C ALA A 173 -5.17 -16.23 9.69
N GLN A 174 -4.67 -17.27 9.01
CA GLN A 174 -3.74 -18.26 9.55
C GLN A 174 -2.29 -17.85 9.29
N LEU A 175 -2.08 -16.98 8.29
CA LEU A 175 -0.80 -16.37 7.96
C LEU A 175 -1.00 -14.91 7.54
N VAL A 176 -0.23 -14.01 8.14
CA VAL A 176 -0.14 -12.62 7.71
C VAL A 176 1.29 -12.33 7.26
N ILE A 177 1.45 -11.83 6.03
CA ILE A 177 2.75 -11.44 5.48
C ILE A 177 2.76 -9.92 5.33
N VAL A 178 3.64 -9.26 6.05
CA VAL A 178 3.83 -7.80 6.01
C VAL A 178 5.06 -7.49 5.17
N ILE A 179 4.90 -6.64 4.15
CA ILE A 179 5.95 -6.37 3.17
C ILE A 179 6.18 -4.87 2.99
N GLY A 180 7.42 -4.42 3.18
CA GLY A 180 7.86 -3.08 2.80
C GLY A 180 7.16 -1.94 3.55
N THR A 181 6.90 -2.10 4.83
CA THR A 181 6.33 -1.04 5.69
C THR A 181 7.03 -0.98 7.03
N SER A 182 7.24 0.22 7.58
CA SER A 182 7.75 0.42 8.93
C SER A 182 6.71 0.18 10.02
N LEU A 183 5.41 0.03 9.66
CA LEU A 183 4.29 -0.11 10.61
C LEU A 183 4.18 1.03 11.64
N GLU A 184 4.50 2.26 11.24
CA GLU A 184 4.44 3.43 12.15
C GLU A 184 3.10 4.18 12.07
N VAL A 185 2.25 3.91 11.07
CA VAL A 185 1.01 4.64 10.83
C VAL A 185 -0.17 3.92 11.50
N TYR A 186 -0.71 4.53 12.56
CA TYR A 186 -1.94 4.08 13.20
C TYR A 186 -3.16 4.44 12.34
N PRO A 187 -4.22 3.61 12.25
CA PRO A 187 -4.40 2.33 12.94
C PRO A 187 -3.83 1.11 12.19
N VAL A 188 -3.33 1.27 10.97
CA VAL A 188 -2.86 0.16 10.11
C VAL A 188 -1.72 -0.65 10.75
N SER A 189 -0.86 0.00 11.54
CA SER A 189 0.20 -0.66 12.31
C SER A 189 -0.30 -1.76 13.26
N GLN A 190 -1.57 -1.72 13.66
CA GLN A 190 -2.16 -2.71 14.57
C GLN A 190 -2.72 -3.95 13.84
N LEU A 191 -2.89 -3.91 12.53
CA LEU A 191 -3.49 -5.00 11.77
C LEU A 191 -2.78 -6.35 11.94
N PRO A 192 -1.42 -6.43 11.92
CA PRO A 192 -0.75 -7.71 12.11
C PRO A 192 -0.99 -8.36 13.49
N HIS A 193 -1.37 -7.58 14.50
CA HIS A 193 -1.70 -8.07 15.83
C HIS A 193 -3.14 -8.59 15.96
N MET A 194 -3.96 -8.46 14.92
CA MET A 194 -5.36 -8.90 14.94
C MET A 194 -5.54 -10.39 14.59
N THR A 195 -4.49 -11.04 14.11
CA THR A 195 -4.49 -12.49 13.84
C THR A 195 -4.01 -13.29 15.05
N ASN A 196 -4.53 -14.53 15.18
CA ASN A 196 -3.94 -15.57 16.03
C ASN A 196 -3.04 -16.53 15.22
N GLY A 197 -2.89 -16.29 13.91
CA GLY A 197 -2.07 -17.07 13.00
C GLY A 197 -0.60 -16.68 13.04
N LYS A 198 0.17 -17.24 12.12
CA LYS A 198 1.59 -16.91 11.95
C LYS A 198 1.76 -15.54 11.29
N THR A 199 2.84 -14.85 11.65
CA THR A 199 3.17 -13.54 11.13
C THR A 199 4.58 -13.51 10.53
N VAL A 200 4.71 -12.95 9.33
CA VAL A 200 5.97 -12.78 8.62
C VAL A 200 6.19 -11.30 8.29
N TYR A 201 7.39 -10.83 8.52
CA TYR A 201 7.80 -9.47 8.18
C TYR A 201 8.92 -9.51 7.15
N ILE A 202 8.71 -8.89 6.00
CA ILE A 202 9.69 -8.76 4.91
C ILE A 202 9.98 -7.28 4.70
N ASN A 203 11.20 -6.84 5.03
CA ASN A 203 11.59 -5.45 4.89
C ASN A 203 13.10 -5.32 4.73
N LEU A 204 13.57 -4.16 4.26
CA LEU A 204 15.01 -3.86 4.15
C LEU A 204 15.72 -3.76 5.50
N GLU A 205 15.00 -3.36 6.55
CA GLU A 205 15.53 -3.21 7.90
C GLU A 205 14.69 -4.05 8.87
N SER A 206 15.37 -4.83 9.72
CA SER A 206 14.74 -5.75 10.67
C SER A 206 14.31 -5.07 11.98
N GLY A 207 13.68 -3.89 11.91
CA GLY A 207 13.32 -3.09 13.10
C GLY A 207 12.15 -3.64 13.95
N GLN A 208 11.51 -4.74 13.57
CA GLN A 208 10.30 -5.28 14.22
C GLN A 208 10.57 -6.67 14.82
N SER A 209 10.60 -6.78 16.15
CA SER A 209 10.99 -8.00 16.85
C SER A 209 9.85 -8.94 17.25
N HIS A 210 8.60 -8.61 16.92
CA HIS A 210 7.40 -9.34 17.40
C HIS A 210 6.75 -10.25 16.35
N PHE A 211 7.37 -10.43 15.18
CA PHE A 211 6.92 -11.36 14.16
C PHE A 211 7.47 -12.77 14.37
N ASP A 212 6.70 -13.79 14.02
CA ASP A 212 7.18 -15.19 14.09
C ASP A 212 8.37 -15.43 13.15
N LEU A 213 8.44 -14.72 12.03
CA LEU A 213 9.54 -14.76 11.08
C LEU A 213 9.82 -13.37 10.52
N THR A 214 11.09 -12.96 10.56
CA THR A 214 11.56 -11.75 9.89
C THR A 214 12.55 -12.12 8.79
N ILE A 215 12.34 -11.55 7.60
CA ILE A 215 13.20 -11.74 6.43
C ILE A 215 13.69 -10.35 5.99
N GLU A 216 14.99 -10.12 6.13
CA GLU A 216 15.61 -8.89 5.68
C GLU A 216 15.94 -8.97 4.19
N GLY A 217 15.43 -8.01 3.41
CA GLY A 217 15.65 -7.96 1.97
C GLY A 217 14.67 -7.05 1.25
N LYS A 218 14.95 -6.81 -0.05
CA LYS A 218 14.04 -6.10 -0.93
C LYS A 218 12.80 -6.95 -1.22
N ALA A 219 11.65 -6.31 -1.35
CA ALA A 219 10.37 -6.96 -1.51
C ALA A 219 10.33 -7.92 -2.70
N GLY A 220 10.63 -7.44 -3.90
CA GLY A 220 10.57 -8.22 -5.13
C GLY A 220 11.63 -9.31 -5.20
N GLU A 221 12.87 -9.03 -4.77
CA GLU A 221 13.93 -10.04 -4.72
C GLU A 221 13.57 -11.18 -3.76
N THR A 222 13.04 -10.84 -2.58
CA THR A 222 12.61 -11.83 -1.57
C THR A 222 11.45 -12.67 -2.10
N LEU A 223 10.43 -12.04 -2.69
CA LEU A 223 9.29 -12.74 -3.26
C LEU A 223 9.69 -13.69 -4.40
N LYS A 224 10.67 -13.32 -5.25
CA LYS A 224 11.21 -14.21 -6.29
C LYS A 224 11.83 -15.48 -5.72
N ILE A 225 12.58 -15.36 -4.63
CA ILE A 225 13.21 -16.52 -3.97
C ILE A 225 12.12 -17.45 -3.40
N ILE A 226 11.12 -16.88 -2.70
CA ILE A 226 10.02 -17.66 -2.14
C ILE A 226 9.22 -18.36 -3.26
N ASP A 227 8.90 -17.66 -4.34
CA ASP A 227 8.15 -18.24 -5.47
C ASP A 227 8.92 -19.36 -6.17
N ALA A 228 10.25 -19.24 -6.28
CA ALA A 228 11.09 -20.30 -6.83
C ALA A 228 11.10 -21.56 -5.95
N LEU A 229 11.10 -21.41 -4.62
CA LEU A 229 11.01 -22.52 -3.68
C LEU A 229 9.63 -23.20 -3.75
N LEU A 230 8.54 -22.43 -3.75
CA LEU A 230 7.16 -22.94 -3.90
C LEU A 230 6.95 -23.77 -5.16
N LYS A 231 7.68 -23.48 -6.24
CA LYS A 231 7.62 -24.25 -7.49
C LYS A 231 8.37 -25.57 -7.42
N ARG A 232 9.41 -25.67 -6.60
CA ARG A 232 10.18 -26.92 -6.41
C ARG A 232 9.41 -27.97 -5.62
N ASP A 233 8.64 -27.52 -4.62
CA ASP A 233 7.86 -28.42 -3.74
C ASP A 233 6.57 -28.95 -4.42
N THR A 234 6.26 -28.49 -5.63
CA THR A 234 5.07 -28.88 -6.40
C THR A 234 5.38 -29.95 -7.48
N ILE A 235 6.67 -30.38 -7.61
CA ILE A 235 7.14 -31.46 -8.51
C ILE A 235 7.41 -32.72 -7.70
#